data_b0a860a6603f0056113ce2516ed1f131
#
_entry.id   b0a860a6603f0056113ce2516ed1f131
#
_cell.length_a   1.000
_cell.length_b   1.000
_cell.length_c   1.000
_cell.angle_alpha   90.00
_cell.angle_beta   90.00
_cell.angle_gamma   90.00
#
_symmetry.space_group_name_H-M   'P 1'
#
loop_
_entity.id
_entity.type
_entity.pdbx_description
1 polymer ?
#
loop_
_entity_poly.entity_id
_entity_poly.type
_entity_poly.pdbx_seq_one_letter_code
_entity_poly.pdbx_strand_id
1 'polypeptide(L)'
;MTNNFDFAVVGGGLFGSAATRHLATQGKNVVLFAPEEPTDVTSHDGVFASHYDEARITRILDVDELWSDLARSSISSYKQIENDSGINFHYSARYLFLCHEEIDSINASARVGEAHNVAFELLDSNALTERMPFLDIKSGEKALLEPPPAGYVNPRALVRAQLKCAKSKGAHVINQMVSKVEEMPEGV
;
A
#
# COMPACT_ATOMS: atom_id res chain seq x y z
N MET A 1 -10.86 -6.74 35.20
CA MET A 1 -11.12 -7.74 34.16
C MET A 1 -9.93 -7.74 33.25
N THR A 2 -9.16 -8.81 33.20
CA THR A 2 -8.08 -8.98 32.23
C THR A 2 -8.73 -9.22 30.86
N ASN A 3 -8.54 -8.29 29.95
CA ASN A 3 -8.99 -8.49 28.57
C ASN A 3 -7.98 -9.44 27.91
N ASN A 4 -8.37 -10.67 27.67
CA ASN A 4 -7.57 -11.61 26.91
C ASN A 4 -7.84 -11.42 25.42
N PHE A 5 -6.80 -11.21 24.64
CA PHE A 5 -6.84 -11.09 23.17
C PHE A 5 -6.15 -12.30 22.55
N ASP A 6 -6.62 -12.74 21.36
CA ASP A 6 -5.94 -13.77 20.60
C ASP A 6 -4.64 -13.23 19.98
N PHE A 7 -4.64 -11.93 19.64
CA PHE A 7 -3.51 -11.25 19.00
C PHE A 7 -3.34 -9.84 19.51
N ALA A 8 -2.10 -9.45 19.75
CA ALA A 8 -1.70 -8.07 20.01
C ALA A 8 -0.82 -7.60 18.84
N VAL A 9 -1.21 -6.51 18.18
CA VAL A 9 -0.43 -5.86 17.12
C VAL A 9 0.20 -4.61 17.68
N VAL A 10 1.49 -4.42 17.46
CA VAL A 10 2.22 -3.23 17.90
C VAL A 10 2.60 -2.39 16.68
N GLY A 11 2.13 -1.14 16.66
CA GLY A 11 2.35 -0.19 15.58
C GLY A 11 1.21 -0.10 14.56
N GLY A 12 0.64 1.09 14.39
CA GLY A 12 -0.54 1.37 13.55
C GLY A 12 -0.22 1.89 12.14
N GLY A 13 0.99 1.63 11.61
CA GLY A 13 1.36 2.00 10.26
C GLY A 13 0.68 1.12 9.20
N LEU A 14 1.18 1.16 7.96
CA LEU A 14 0.60 0.42 6.83
C LEU A 14 0.45 -1.09 7.11
N PHE A 15 1.48 -1.73 7.67
CA PHE A 15 1.43 -3.16 7.98
C PHE A 15 0.53 -3.48 9.18
N GLY A 16 0.68 -2.77 10.29
CA GLY A 16 -0.10 -3.08 11.50
C GLY A 16 -1.59 -2.81 11.35
N SER A 17 -1.98 -1.74 10.65
CA SER A 17 -3.38 -1.46 10.36
C SER A 17 -4.01 -2.54 9.45
N ALA A 18 -3.25 -3.00 8.44
CA ALA A 18 -3.69 -4.09 7.56
C ALA A 18 -3.81 -5.42 8.31
N ALA A 19 -2.79 -5.78 9.11
CA ALA A 19 -2.81 -7.00 9.93
C ALA A 19 -4.01 -7.01 10.89
N THR A 20 -4.26 -5.89 11.57
CA THR A 20 -5.39 -5.75 12.50
C THR A 20 -6.72 -5.93 11.76
N ARG A 21 -6.90 -5.31 10.58
CA ARG A 21 -8.11 -5.50 9.77
C ARG A 21 -8.29 -6.95 9.33
N HIS A 22 -7.23 -7.61 8.87
CA HIS A 22 -7.31 -9.00 8.43
C HIS A 22 -7.66 -9.95 9.57
N LEU A 23 -7.04 -9.81 10.74
CA LEU A 23 -7.35 -10.61 11.92
C LEU A 23 -8.80 -10.40 12.39
N ALA A 24 -9.25 -9.14 12.49
CA ALA A 24 -10.61 -8.83 12.87
C ALA A 24 -11.63 -9.36 11.86
N THR A 25 -11.34 -9.29 10.55
CA THR A 25 -12.21 -9.84 9.51
C THR A 25 -12.33 -11.36 9.61
N GLN A 26 -11.31 -12.06 10.12
CA GLN A 26 -11.34 -13.49 10.40
C GLN A 26 -12.01 -13.83 11.74
N GLY A 27 -12.61 -12.86 12.42
CA GLY A 27 -13.30 -13.05 13.70
C GLY A 27 -12.36 -13.25 14.89
N LYS A 28 -11.08 -12.86 14.77
CA LYS A 28 -10.13 -12.93 15.89
C LYS A 28 -10.33 -11.78 16.83
N ASN A 29 -10.17 -12.03 18.13
CA ASN A 29 -10.14 -11.00 19.17
C ASN A 29 -8.75 -10.34 19.15
N VAL A 30 -8.65 -9.14 18.55
CA VAL A 30 -7.39 -8.46 18.30
C VAL A 30 -7.33 -7.07 18.96
N VAL A 31 -6.19 -6.76 19.54
CA VAL A 31 -5.86 -5.43 20.01
C VAL A 31 -4.69 -4.85 19.20
N LEU A 32 -4.80 -3.57 18.86
CA LEU A 32 -3.73 -2.79 18.24
C LEU A 32 -3.29 -1.70 19.22
N PHE A 33 -2.01 -1.66 19.52
CA PHE A 33 -1.37 -0.56 20.26
C PHE A 33 -0.66 0.35 19.26
N ALA A 34 -1.13 1.59 19.15
CA ALA A 34 -0.55 2.56 18.24
C ALA A 34 -0.85 3.98 18.71
N PRO A 35 0.16 4.86 18.82
CA PRO A 35 -0.09 6.28 18.93
C PRO A 35 -0.92 6.80 17.77
N GLU A 36 -1.72 7.82 18.01
CA GLU A 36 -2.41 8.53 16.93
C GLU A 36 -1.42 9.25 16.04
N GLU A 37 -1.83 9.47 14.79
CA GLU A 37 -1.07 10.28 13.87
C GLU A 37 -0.94 11.70 14.41
N PRO A 38 0.28 12.30 14.43
CA PRO A 38 0.46 13.66 14.93
C PRO A 38 -0.32 14.66 14.08
N THR A 39 -0.95 15.63 14.75
CA THR A 39 -1.65 16.75 14.10
C THR A 39 -0.70 17.73 13.44
N ASP A 40 0.50 17.87 14.00
CA ASP A 40 1.59 18.66 13.44
C ASP A 40 2.86 17.82 13.39
N VAL A 41 3.24 17.48 12.16
CA VAL A 41 4.42 16.65 11.87
C VAL A 41 5.72 17.38 12.20
N THR A 42 5.73 18.71 12.10
CA THR A 42 6.95 19.52 12.29
C THR A 42 7.38 19.64 13.74
N SER A 43 6.42 19.59 14.65
CA SER A 43 6.66 19.65 16.11
C SER A 43 6.62 18.27 16.79
N HIS A 44 6.36 17.20 16.03
CA HIS A 44 6.28 15.86 16.58
C HIS A 44 7.67 15.29 16.87
N ASP A 45 7.88 14.88 18.10
CA ASP A 45 9.11 14.27 18.62
C ASP A 45 9.00 12.76 18.91
N GLY A 46 7.84 12.18 18.65
CA GLY A 46 7.54 10.77 18.88
C GLY A 46 7.95 9.85 17.72
N VAL A 47 7.42 8.64 17.74
CA VAL A 47 7.68 7.65 16.69
C VAL A 47 6.97 8.04 15.40
N PHE A 48 7.73 8.13 14.31
CA PHE A 48 7.18 8.33 12.97
C PHE A 48 6.84 7.00 12.29
N ALA A 49 5.64 6.90 11.74
CA ALA A 49 5.31 5.85 10.79
C ALA A 49 5.62 6.30 9.35
N SER A 50 5.80 5.35 8.46
CA SER A 50 6.19 5.63 7.07
C SER A 50 5.05 6.12 6.18
N HIS A 51 3.86 6.40 6.71
CA HIS A 51 2.64 6.69 5.91
C HIS A 51 2.16 8.14 6.01
N TYR A 52 2.99 9.07 6.48
CA TYR A 52 2.59 10.48 6.69
C TYR A 52 2.71 11.36 5.43
N ASP A 53 2.73 10.75 4.28
CA ASP A 53 2.67 11.38 2.96
C ASP A 53 1.26 11.26 2.35
N GLU A 54 1.02 12.02 1.28
CA GLU A 54 -0.31 12.13 0.66
C GLU A 54 -0.47 11.27 -0.60
N ALA A 55 0.63 10.79 -1.21
CA ALA A 55 0.57 10.01 -2.44
C ALA A 55 1.73 9.03 -2.57
N ARG A 56 1.40 7.78 -2.89
CA ARG A 56 2.35 6.74 -3.32
C ARG A 56 1.84 6.02 -4.55
N ILE A 57 2.74 5.76 -5.47
CA ILE A 57 2.43 4.95 -6.65
C ILE A 57 1.94 3.58 -6.20
N THR A 58 0.87 3.12 -6.83
CA THR A 58 0.40 1.74 -6.78
C THR A 58 0.28 1.20 -8.20
N ARG A 59 0.87 0.06 -8.45
CA ARG A 59 0.93 -0.60 -9.75
C ARG A 59 1.01 -2.11 -9.56
N ILE A 60 0.63 -2.88 -10.55
CA ILE A 60 0.75 -4.35 -10.52
C ILE A 60 2.12 -4.76 -11.06
N LEU A 61 2.56 -4.14 -12.17
CA LEU A 61 3.80 -4.51 -12.82
C LEU A 61 5.04 -4.19 -11.99
N ASP A 62 5.86 -5.20 -11.81
CA ASP A 62 7.17 -5.12 -11.18
C ASP A 62 8.17 -6.01 -11.91
N VAL A 63 9.47 -5.85 -11.66
CA VAL A 63 10.52 -6.75 -12.16
C VAL A 63 10.51 -8.11 -11.45
N ASP A 64 9.90 -8.16 -10.28
CA ASP A 64 9.81 -9.33 -9.41
C ASP A 64 8.36 -9.84 -9.36
N GLU A 65 8.17 -11.14 -9.63
CA GLU A 65 6.86 -11.79 -9.67
C GLU A 65 6.12 -11.73 -8.32
N LEU A 66 6.84 -11.91 -7.22
CA LEU A 66 6.24 -11.87 -5.88
C LEU A 66 5.64 -10.50 -5.58
N TRP A 67 6.38 -9.43 -5.91
CA TRP A 67 5.88 -8.06 -5.72
C TRP A 67 4.68 -7.76 -6.63
N SER A 68 4.67 -8.27 -7.86
CA SER A 68 3.53 -8.15 -8.78
C SER A 68 2.28 -8.84 -8.21
N ASP A 69 2.42 -10.05 -7.67
CA ASP A 69 1.29 -10.79 -7.06
C ASP A 69 0.76 -10.13 -5.80
N LEU A 70 1.66 -9.64 -4.93
CA LEU A 70 1.28 -8.90 -3.72
C LEU A 70 0.57 -7.58 -4.08
N ALA A 71 1.05 -6.87 -5.09
CA ALA A 71 0.43 -5.64 -5.58
C ALA A 71 -0.96 -5.91 -6.14
N ARG A 72 -1.12 -6.94 -6.97
CA ARG A 72 -2.41 -7.38 -7.51
C ARG A 72 -3.40 -7.69 -6.40
N SER A 73 -2.98 -8.47 -5.42
CA SER A 73 -3.79 -8.83 -4.26
C SER A 73 -4.24 -7.61 -3.47
N SER A 74 -3.32 -6.66 -3.27
CA SER A 74 -3.59 -5.40 -2.56
C SER A 74 -4.59 -4.53 -3.34
N ILE A 75 -4.33 -4.27 -4.61
CA ILE A 75 -5.17 -3.41 -5.47
C ILE A 75 -6.58 -4.00 -5.62
N SER A 76 -6.71 -5.32 -5.76
CA SER A 76 -8.02 -5.97 -5.85
C SER A 76 -8.89 -5.77 -4.61
N SER A 77 -8.29 -5.54 -3.45
CA SER A 77 -9.01 -5.32 -2.20
C SER A 77 -9.36 -3.84 -1.91
N TYR A 78 -8.76 -2.88 -2.63
CA TYR A 78 -8.90 -1.46 -2.33
C TYR A 78 -10.37 -1.00 -2.36
N LYS A 79 -11.10 -1.37 -3.40
CA LYS A 79 -12.49 -0.95 -3.56
C LYS A 79 -13.38 -1.45 -2.43
N GLN A 80 -13.15 -2.67 -1.94
CA GLN A 80 -13.88 -3.22 -0.82
C GLN A 80 -13.57 -2.45 0.47
N ILE A 81 -12.29 -2.14 0.71
CA ILE A 81 -11.86 -1.37 1.89
C ILE A 81 -12.46 0.04 1.87
N GLU A 82 -12.49 0.70 0.71
CA GLU A 82 -13.13 2.02 0.53
C GLU A 82 -14.63 1.95 0.85
N ASN A 83 -15.33 0.96 0.31
CA ASN A 83 -16.76 0.78 0.54
C ASN A 83 -17.06 0.51 2.02
N ASP A 84 -16.32 -0.39 2.66
CA ASP A 84 -16.54 -0.77 4.06
C ASP A 84 -16.20 0.36 5.03
N SER A 85 -15.18 1.15 4.71
CA SER A 85 -14.75 2.27 5.55
C SER A 85 -15.48 3.58 5.24
N GLY A 86 -15.98 3.76 4.01
CA GLY A 86 -16.45 5.06 3.52
C GLY A 86 -15.32 6.09 3.35
N ILE A 87 -14.05 5.65 3.24
CA ILE A 87 -12.88 6.50 3.06
C ILE A 87 -12.24 6.17 1.73
N ASN A 88 -12.19 7.14 0.81
CA ASN A 88 -11.47 6.98 -0.44
C ASN A 88 -9.99 7.22 -0.21
N PHE A 89 -9.15 6.33 -0.75
CA PHE A 89 -7.69 6.42 -0.66
C PHE A 89 -6.97 6.01 -1.95
N HIS A 90 -7.67 5.33 -2.88
CA HIS A 90 -7.10 4.89 -4.15
C HIS A 90 -7.63 5.75 -5.29
N TYR A 91 -6.71 6.27 -6.08
CA TYR A 91 -6.98 7.10 -7.24
C TYR A 91 -6.41 6.41 -8.47
N SER A 92 -7.31 5.79 -9.21
CA SER A 92 -6.98 5.06 -10.43
C SER A 92 -6.56 6.04 -11.52
N ALA A 93 -5.41 5.78 -12.12
CA ALA A 93 -4.82 6.58 -13.19
C ALA A 93 -4.09 5.64 -14.17
N ARG A 94 -2.92 6.03 -14.61
CA ARG A 94 -1.98 5.17 -15.34
C ARG A 94 -0.64 5.23 -14.64
N TYR A 95 0.18 4.21 -14.84
CA TYR A 95 1.56 4.21 -14.39
C TYR A 95 2.48 4.16 -15.61
N LEU A 96 3.38 5.13 -15.70
CA LEU A 96 4.41 5.18 -16.73
C LEU A 96 5.76 4.87 -16.10
N PHE A 97 6.39 3.80 -16.55
CA PHE A 97 7.76 3.46 -16.20
C PHE A 97 8.68 3.78 -17.37
N LEU A 98 9.46 4.84 -17.25
CA LEU A 98 10.36 5.36 -18.28
C LEU A 98 11.80 5.02 -17.89
N CYS A 99 12.59 4.46 -18.81
CA CYS A 99 14.04 4.32 -18.67
C CYS A 99 14.73 4.22 -20.04
N HIS A 100 16.06 4.29 -20.03
CA HIS A 100 16.87 4.06 -21.23
C HIS A 100 16.81 2.59 -21.65
N GLU A 101 16.82 2.31 -22.96
CA GLU A 101 16.67 0.96 -23.54
C GLU A 101 17.75 -0.04 -23.12
N GLU A 102 18.93 0.46 -22.72
CA GLU A 102 20.03 -0.38 -22.19
C GLU A 102 19.70 -0.98 -20.81
N ILE A 103 18.69 -0.45 -20.11
CA ILE A 103 18.25 -0.94 -18.81
C ILE A 103 17.17 -2.02 -18.99
N ASP A 104 17.44 -3.25 -18.53
CA ASP A 104 16.52 -4.38 -18.75
C ASP A 104 15.24 -4.35 -17.91
N SER A 105 15.10 -3.40 -16.97
CA SER A 105 13.96 -3.38 -16.05
C SER A 105 12.58 -3.33 -16.73
N ILE A 106 12.45 -2.60 -17.86
CA ILE A 106 11.20 -2.56 -18.63
C ILE A 106 10.89 -3.93 -19.24
N ASN A 107 11.89 -4.59 -19.83
CA ASN A 107 11.70 -5.91 -20.41
C ASN A 107 11.41 -6.96 -19.31
N ALA A 108 12.07 -6.85 -18.17
CA ALA A 108 11.80 -7.70 -17.01
C ALA A 108 10.34 -7.54 -16.52
N SER A 109 9.89 -6.29 -16.33
CA SER A 109 8.50 -6.03 -15.95
C SER A 109 7.49 -6.49 -17.02
N ALA A 110 7.81 -6.34 -18.30
CA ALA A 110 6.98 -6.82 -19.38
C ALA A 110 6.83 -8.36 -19.36
N ARG A 111 7.93 -9.10 -19.15
CA ARG A 111 7.89 -10.57 -19.01
C ARG A 111 7.00 -10.99 -17.84
N VAL A 112 7.09 -10.33 -16.69
CA VAL A 112 6.20 -10.60 -15.55
C VAL A 112 4.75 -10.27 -15.91
N GLY A 113 4.52 -9.15 -16.59
CA GLY A 113 3.18 -8.75 -17.05
C GLY A 113 2.54 -9.78 -17.98
N GLU A 114 3.29 -10.29 -18.95
CA GLU A 114 2.85 -11.36 -19.87
C GLU A 114 2.52 -12.65 -19.12
N ALA A 115 3.42 -13.08 -18.22
CA ALA A 115 3.23 -14.31 -17.44
C ALA A 115 1.98 -14.25 -16.53
N HIS A 116 1.64 -13.09 -16.05
CA HIS A 116 0.51 -12.88 -15.13
C HIS A 116 -0.73 -12.25 -15.78
N ASN A 117 -0.77 -12.11 -17.11
CA ASN A 117 -1.87 -11.49 -17.88
C ASN A 117 -2.23 -10.08 -17.37
N VAL A 118 -1.24 -9.27 -17.05
CA VAL A 118 -1.42 -7.85 -16.72
C VAL A 118 -1.37 -7.04 -18.01
N ALA A 119 -2.35 -6.17 -18.22
CA ALA A 119 -2.36 -5.30 -19.38
C ALA A 119 -1.27 -4.23 -19.28
N PHE A 120 -0.54 -4.01 -20.38
CA PHE A 120 0.42 -2.92 -20.51
C PHE A 120 0.68 -2.60 -21.99
N GLU A 121 1.30 -1.46 -22.23
CA GLU A 121 1.80 -1.06 -23.54
C GLU A 121 3.30 -0.76 -23.44
N LEU A 122 4.08 -1.21 -24.42
CA LEU A 122 5.47 -0.78 -24.59
C LEU A 122 5.52 0.36 -25.61
N LEU A 123 6.16 1.45 -25.23
CA LEU A 123 6.30 2.66 -26.02
C LEU A 123 7.77 2.96 -26.26
N ASP A 124 8.14 3.17 -27.51
CA ASP A 124 9.45 3.70 -27.88
C ASP A 124 9.50 5.23 -27.79
N SER A 125 10.67 5.82 -28.04
CA SER A 125 10.85 7.29 -27.96
C SER A 125 9.91 8.06 -28.89
N ASN A 126 9.60 7.53 -30.09
CA ASN A 126 8.73 8.21 -31.03
C ASN A 126 7.28 8.20 -30.56
N ALA A 127 6.78 7.04 -30.13
CA ALA A 127 5.44 6.90 -29.59
C ALA A 127 5.26 7.73 -28.30
N LEU A 128 6.28 7.81 -27.46
CA LEU A 128 6.28 8.66 -26.25
C LEU A 128 6.19 10.14 -26.60
N THR A 129 7.01 10.62 -27.55
CA THR A 129 7.00 12.02 -28.00
C THR A 129 5.65 12.40 -28.60
N GLU A 130 5.04 11.53 -29.38
CA GLU A 130 3.73 11.78 -30.00
C GLU A 130 2.60 11.80 -28.94
N ARG A 131 2.58 10.82 -28.05
CA ARG A 131 1.47 10.65 -27.09
C ARG A 131 1.59 11.52 -25.83
N MET A 132 2.81 11.93 -25.49
CA MET A 132 3.14 12.68 -24.25
C MET A 132 4.08 13.85 -24.56
N PRO A 133 3.65 14.82 -25.41
CA PRO A 133 4.52 15.92 -25.87
C PRO A 133 4.97 16.87 -24.74
N PHE A 134 4.41 16.72 -23.55
CA PHE A 134 4.83 17.46 -22.36
C PHE A 134 6.04 16.84 -21.65
N LEU A 135 6.48 15.63 -22.06
CA LEU A 135 7.70 15.00 -21.54
C LEU A 135 8.89 15.30 -22.47
N ASP A 136 10.04 15.57 -21.85
CA ASP A 136 11.31 15.71 -22.58
C ASP A 136 11.96 14.34 -22.78
N ILE A 137 11.54 13.65 -23.84
CA ILE A 137 11.98 12.29 -24.16
C ILE A 137 13.33 12.34 -24.88
N LYS A 138 14.30 11.56 -24.38
CA LYS A 138 15.62 11.42 -25.00
C LYS A 138 15.66 10.24 -25.97
N SER A 139 16.61 10.31 -26.89
CA SER A 139 16.88 9.17 -27.79
C SER A 139 17.29 7.94 -26.99
N GLY A 140 16.76 6.77 -27.34
CA GLY A 140 16.99 5.51 -26.63
C GLY A 140 16.14 5.32 -25.37
N GLU A 141 15.26 6.26 -25.03
CA GLU A 141 14.28 6.04 -23.97
C GLU A 141 13.08 5.23 -24.48
N LYS A 142 12.59 4.36 -23.61
CA LYS A 142 11.37 3.58 -23.79
C LYS A 142 10.57 3.56 -22.50
N ALA A 143 9.30 3.26 -22.60
CA ALA A 143 8.44 3.15 -21.44
C ALA A 143 7.53 1.94 -21.49
N LEU A 144 7.13 1.52 -20.29
CA LEU A 144 6.01 0.62 -20.06
C LEU A 144 4.88 1.45 -19.45
N LEU A 145 3.72 1.41 -20.09
CA LEU A 145 2.51 2.09 -19.65
C LEU A 145 1.50 1.07 -19.15
N GLU A 146 1.24 1.08 -17.83
CA GLU A 146 0.21 0.26 -17.20
C GLU A 146 -1.09 1.05 -17.10
N PRO A 147 -2.23 0.51 -17.60
CA PRO A 147 -3.52 1.17 -17.50
C PRO A 147 -4.10 1.07 -16.08
N PRO A 148 -5.27 1.70 -15.82
CA PRO A 148 -6.03 1.41 -14.61
C PRO A 148 -6.20 -0.09 -14.38
N PRO A 149 -6.13 -0.58 -13.11
CA PRO A 149 -6.23 0.17 -11.86
C PRO A 149 -4.92 0.71 -11.28
N ALA A 150 -3.82 0.73 -12.02
CA ALA A 150 -2.62 1.44 -11.60
C ALA A 150 -2.93 2.92 -11.32
N GLY A 151 -2.15 3.56 -10.44
CA GLY A 151 -2.37 4.94 -10.05
C GLY A 151 -1.62 5.31 -8.79
N TYR A 152 -2.30 5.91 -7.83
CA TYR A 152 -1.70 6.23 -6.53
C TYR A 152 -2.67 6.02 -5.37
N VAL A 153 -2.12 5.82 -4.20
CA VAL A 153 -2.86 5.76 -2.93
C VAL A 153 -2.45 6.92 -2.03
N ASN A 154 -3.41 7.45 -1.25
CA ASN A 154 -3.11 8.28 -0.10
C ASN A 154 -2.86 7.34 1.10
N PRO A 155 -1.61 7.16 1.56
CA PRO A 155 -1.30 6.16 2.58
C PRO A 155 -1.89 6.51 3.95
N ARG A 156 -2.05 7.80 4.28
CA ARG A 156 -2.72 8.24 5.51
C ARG A 156 -4.20 7.84 5.49
N ALA A 157 -4.88 8.07 4.36
CA ALA A 157 -6.28 7.67 4.19
C ALA A 157 -6.44 6.15 4.20
N LEU A 158 -5.50 5.40 3.59
CA LEU A 158 -5.49 3.94 3.61
C LEU A 158 -5.39 3.39 5.04
N VAL A 159 -4.46 3.90 5.86
CA VAL A 159 -4.34 3.50 7.27
C VAL A 159 -5.64 3.78 8.04
N ARG A 160 -6.22 4.98 7.87
CA ARG A 160 -7.51 5.31 8.51
C ARG A 160 -8.64 4.38 8.06
N ALA A 161 -8.69 4.03 6.77
CA ALA A 161 -9.67 3.10 6.23
C ALA A 161 -9.52 1.70 6.83
N GLN A 162 -8.29 1.18 6.87
CA GLN A 162 -7.96 -0.11 7.48
C GLN A 162 -8.40 -0.16 8.95
N LEU A 163 -8.05 0.86 9.73
CA LEU A 163 -8.41 0.92 11.16
C LEU A 163 -9.92 1.06 11.38
N LYS A 164 -10.62 1.81 10.52
CA LYS A 164 -12.08 1.93 10.59
C LYS A 164 -12.76 0.59 10.31
N CYS A 165 -12.31 -0.13 9.29
CA CYS A 165 -12.79 -1.49 9.00
C CYS A 165 -12.47 -2.45 10.15
N ALA A 166 -11.27 -2.40 10.74
CA ALA A 166 -10.90 -3.24 11.87
C ALA A 166 -11.82 -3.00 13.08
N LYS A 167 -12.02 -1.73 13.46
CA LYS A 167 -12.92 -1.34 14.55
C LYS A 167 -14.37 -1.80 14.33
N SER A 168 -14.89 -1.69 13.10
CA SER A 168 -16.24 -2.17 12.77
C SER A 168 -16.41 -3.69 12.89
N LYS A 169 -15.30 -4.43 12.88
CA LYS A 169 -15.23 -5.89 13.08
C LYS A 169 -14.84 -6.29 14.50
N GLY A 170 -14.81 -5.33 15.44
CA GLY A 170 -14.56 -5.60 16.86
C GLY A 170 -13.10 -5.48 17.31
N ALA A 171 -12.18 -5.05 16.47
CA ALA A 171 -10.80 -4.81 16.89
C ALA A 171 -10.73 -3.65 17.92
N HIS A 172 -9.93 -3.86 18.96
CA HIS A 172 -9.61 -2.84 19.95
C HIS A 172 -8.38 -2.04 19.48
N VAL A 173 -8.48 -0.72 19.52
CA VAL A 173 -7.35 0.17 19.18
C VAL A 173 -7.04 1.03 20.39
N ILE A 174 -5.83 0.89 20.91
CA ILE A 174 -5.33 1.58 22.10
C ILE A 174 -4.29 2.61 21.67
N ASN A 175 -4.59 3.89 21.91
CA ASN A 175 -3.70 5.00 21.59
C ASN A 175 -2.58 5.10 22.64
N GLN A 176 -1.64 4.15 22.58
CA GLN A 176 -0.48 4.10 23.47
C GLN A 176 0.72 3.50 22.74
N MET A 177 1.90 3.96 23.15
CA MET A 177 3.18 3.37 22.72
C MET A 177 3.54 2.19 23.62
N VAL A 178 3.89 1.07 23.01
CA VAL A 178 4.42 -0.10 23.73
C VAL A 178 5.89 0.14 24.04
N SER A 179 6.24 0.10 25.30
CA SER A 179 7.63 0.25 25.77
C SER A 179 8.32 -1.09 26.02
N LYS A 180 7.54 -2.12 26.33
CA LYS A 180 8.06 -3.45 26.65
C LYS A 180 7.01 -4.52 26.35
N VAL A 181 7.48 -5.69 25.91
CA VAL A 181 6.70 -6.92 25.81
C VAL A 181 7.36 -7.95 26.71
N GLU A 182 6.58 -8.59 27.55
CA GLU A 182 7.05 -9.64 28.46
C GLU A 182 6.31 -10.94 28.14
N GLU A 183 7.07 -11.99 27.93
CA GLU A 183 6.53 -13.33 27.75
C GLU A 183 6.19 -13.92 29.11
N MET A 184 4.99 -14.44 29.23
CA MET A 184 4.47 -15.06 30.44
C MET A 184 4.08 -16.52 30.14
N PRO A 185 3.99 -17.41 31.15
CA PRO A 185 3.60 -18.81 30.91
C PRO A 185 2.24 -18.98 30.20
N GLU A 186 1.36 -17.99 30.30
CA GLU A 186 0.00 -17.99 29.75
C GLU A 186 -0.15 -17.09 28.51
N GLY A 187 0.94 -16.50 28.02
CA GLY A 187 0.94 -15.59 26.88
C GLY A 187 1.86 -14.38 27.02
N VAL A 188 1.53 -13.28 26.38
CA VAL A 188 2.23 -11.98 26.44
C VAL A 188 1.34 -10.88 26.97
#